data_053806c09b09d5234b733cb572379772
#
_entry.id   053806c09b09d5234b733cb572379772
#
_cell.length_a   1.000
_cell.length_b   1.000
_cell.length_c   1.000
_cell.angle_alpha   90.00
_cell.angle_beta   90.00
_cell.angle_gamma   90.00
#
_symmetry.space_group_name_H-M   'P 1'
#
loop_
_entity.id
_entity.type
_entity.pdbx_description
1 polymer ?
#
loop_
_entity_poly.entity_id
_entity_poly.type
_entity_poly.pdbx_seq_one_letter_code
_entity_poly.pdbx_strand_id
1 'polypeptide(L)'
;VSVNSVICITRGFFNFMVRKGYYDENPVRDVPFLRKNVVAPFIFSPQQTDRLLTALLTRIRKKPSCYLKDLTIYMAILLLARCGMRISEPLRLLVEHYRPEEKSLYIENTKFKKDRLIPLPMAVATEIDNYLQVRESLLGTSQNPYLLPGFRLSRLLDQKVRDAFHQAVKAIGLARPRQVIGNTVFAKPTPHSLRHSFAVNTLKKIKQRGKSPQHALPVLAAYMGHVEYRSTAYYLKFLDAEQREKLASFVASHPKPS
;
A
#
# COMPACT_ATOMS: atom_id res chain seq x y z
N VAL A 1 -15.83 10.71 -4.65
CA VAL A 1 -16.86 9.67 -4.92
C VAL A 1 -16.95 9.53 -6.44
N SER A 2 -16.95 8.31 -6.98
CA SER A 2 -17.15 8.11 -8.42
C SER A 2 -18.63 8.11 -8.78
N VAL A 3 -18.98 8.54 -10.01
CA VAL A 3 -20.36 8.49 -10.50
C VAL A 3 -20.95 7.09 -10.36
N ASN A 4 -20.20 6.05 -10.72
CA ASN A 4 -20.64 4.67 -10.55
C ASN A 4 -20.91 4.27 -9.09
N SER A 5 -20.19 4.86 -8.13
CA SER A 5 -20.46 4.64 -6.71
C SER A 5 -21.76 5.31 -6.29
N VAL A 6 -22.05 6.50 -6.80
CA VAL A 6 -23.34 7.18 -6.57
C VAL A 6 -24.47 6.34 -7.13
N ILE A 7 -24.38 5.93 -8.40
CA ILE A 7 -25.41 5.07 -9.04
C ILE A 7 -25.63 3.80 -8.20
N CYS A 8 -24.56 3.15 -7.74
CA CYS A 8 -24.65 1.92 -6.94
C CYS A 8 -25.40 2.15 -5.61
N ILE A 9 -25.06 3.22 -4.90
CA ILE A 9 -25.68 3.58 -3.60
C ILE A 9 -27.14 3.95 -3.82
N THR A 10 -27.44 4.81 -4.79
CA THR A 10 -28.81 5.25 -5.09
C THR A 10 -29.68 4.07 -5.53
N ARG A 11 -29.15 3.18 -6.38
CA ARG A 11 -29.86 1.96 -6.78
C ARG A 11 -30.13 1.05 -5.59
N GLY A 12 -29.17 0.87 -4.68
CA GLY A 12 -29.34 0.11 -3.45
C GLY A 12 -30.42 0.70 -2.54
N PHE A 13 -30.46 2.02 -2.41
CA PHE A 13 -31.47 2.73 -1.64
C PHE A 13 -32.90 2.51 -2.23
N PHE A 14 -33.07 2.73 -3.53
CA PHE A 14 -34.39 2.51 -4.15
C PHE A 14 -34.81 1.04 -4.16
N ASN A 15 -33.90 0.10 -4.29
CA ASN A 15 -34.22 -1.32 -4.10
C ASN A 15 -34.71 -1.62 -2.67
N PHE A 16 -34.19 -0.92 -1.67
CA PHE A 16 -34.72 -1.03 -0.31
C PHE A 16 -36.12 -0.43 -0.20
N MET A 17 -36.36 0.74 -0.80
CA MET A 17 -37.69 1.40 -0.78
C MET A 17 -38.78 0.56 -1.49
N VAL A 18 -38.44 -0.10 -2.60
CA VAL A 18 -39.34 -1.05 -3.30
C VAL A 18 -39.67 -2.22 -2.37
N ARG A 19 -38.69 -2.83 -1.69
CA ARG A 19 -38.94 -3.92 -0.73
C ARG A 19 -39.79 -3.52 0.45
N LYS A 20 -39.82 -2.22 0.78
CA LYS A 20 -40.66 -1.66 1.84
C LYS A 20 -42.03 -1.21 1.35
N GLY A 21 -42.35 -1.33 0.07
CA GLY A 21 -43.62 -0.94 -0.53
C GLY A 21 -43.80 0.56 -0.73
N TYR A 22 -42.75 1.36 -0.64
CA TYR A 22 -42.82 2.80 -0.88
C TYR A 22 -42.75 3.18 -2.37
N TYR A 23 -42.24 2.27 -3.21
CA TYR A 23 -42.13 2.41 -4.66
C TYR A 23 -42.49 1.06 -5.30
N ASP A 24 -43.16 1.11 -6.45
CA ASP A 24 -43.49 -0.08 -7.24
C ASP A 24 -42.26 -0.64 -7.93
N GLU A 25 -41.39 0.26 -8.44
CA GLU A 25 -40.14 -0.13 -9.08
C GLU A 25 -39.02 0.86 -8.78
N ASN A 26 -37.79 0.44 -9.07
CA ASN A 26 -36.61 1.26 -8.83
C ASN A 26 -36.37 2.26 -9.99
N PRO A 27 -36.57 3.59 -9.76
CA PRO A 27 -36.49 4.61 -10.82
C PRO A 27 -35.09 4.78 -11.44
N VAL A 28 -34.04 4.22 -10.81
CA VAL A 28 -32.68 4.24 -11.33
C VAL A 28 -32.18 2.87 -11.77
N ARG A 29 -33.10 1.91 -11.97
CA ARG A 29 -32.76 0.55 -12.37
C ARG A 29 -31.93 0.53 -13.64
N ASP A 30 -32.33 1.28 -14.65
CA ASP A 30 -31.77 1.23 -15.99
C ASP A 30 -30.70 2.29 -16.28
N VAL A 31 -30.30 3.09 -15.26
CA VAL A 31 -29.21 4.05 -15.40
C VAL A 31 -27.90 3.31 -15.65
N PRO A 32 -27.24 3.45 -16.82
CA PRO A 32 -26.05 2.68 -17.14
C PRO A 32 -24.84 3.12 -16.29
N PHE A 33 -24.00 2.15 -15.94
CA PHE A 33 -22.71 2.47 -15.36
C PHE A 33 -21.76 3.06 -16.42
N LEU A 34 -21.03 4.09 -16.04
CA LEU A 34 -19.96 4.60 -16.88
C LEU A 34 -18.86 3.56 -17.05
N ARG A 35 -18.27 3.49 -18.23
CA ARG A 35 -17.11 2.63 -18.49
C ARG A 35 -15.98 2.96 -17.51
N LYS A 36 -15.42 1.92 -16.88
CA LYS A 36 -14.28 2.08 -15.98
C LYS A 36 -12.99 2.14 -16.78
N ASN A 37 -12.23 3.19 -16.60
CA ASN A 37 -10.87 3.25 -17.13
C ASN A 37 -9.98 2.22 -16.44
N VAL A 38 -9.05 1.66 -17.17
CA VAL A 38 -7.98 0.83 -16.60
C VAL A 38 -7.03 1.74 -15.84
N VAL A 39 -6.80 1.47 -14.57
CA VAL A 39 -5.85 2.24 -13.75
C VAL A 39 -4.54 1.48 -13.68
N ALA A 40 -3.48 2.07 -14.25
CA ALA A 40 -2.11 1.60 -14.06
C ALA A 40 -1.52 2.28 -12.82
N PRO A 41 -1.29 1.56 -11.71
CA PRO A 41 -0.71 2.13 -10.52
C PRO A 41 0.76 2.51 -10.74
N PHE A 42 1.25 3.48 -9.98
CA PHE A 42 2.67 3.76 -9.94
C PHE A 42 3.40 2.63 -9.20
N ILE A 43 4.45 2.07 -9.82
CA ILE A 43 5.28 1.02 -9.23
C ILE A 43 6.68 1.59 -9.00
N PHE A 44 7.10 1.65 -7.74
CA PHE A 44 8.47 1.98 -7.36
C PHE A 44 9.39 0.78 -7.62
N SER A 45 10.54 1.01 -8.23
CA SER A 45 11.61 -0.01 -8.22
C SER A 45 12.17 -0.18 -6.80
N PRO A 46 12.89 -1.28 -6.51
CA PRO A 46 13.59 -1.43 -5.23
C PRO A 46 14.47 -0.23 -4.91
N GLN A 47 15.28 0.23 -5.86
CA GLN A 47 16.17 1.38 -5.71
C GLN A 47 15.42 2.69 -5.46
N GLN A 48 14.29 2.90 -6.13
CA GLN A 48 13.44 4.07 -5.88
C GLN A 48 12.81 4.02 -4.48
N THR A 49 12.45 2.82 -4.01
CA THR A 49 11.94 2.62 -2.65
C THR A 49 13.02 2.93 -1.61
N ASP A 50 14.26 2.49 -1.84
CA ASP A 50 15.39 2.78 -0.96
C ASP A 50 15.68 4.29 -0.91
N ARG A 51 15.73 4.95 -2.07
CA ARG A 51 15.89 6.41 -2.16
C ARG A 51 14.79 7.17 -1.42
N LEU A 52 13.53 6.70 -1.50
CA LEU A 52 12.41 7.29 -0.78
C LEU A 52 12.62 7.17 0.74
N LEU A 53 12.98 6.00 1.24
CA LEU A 53 13.23 5.78 2.66
C LEU A 53 14.43 6.58 3.16
N THR A 54 15.51 6.65 2.39
CA THR A 54 16.68 7.50 2.71
C THR A 54 16.30 8.97 2.77
N ALA A 55 15.50 9.47 1.81
CA ALA A 55 15.03 10.86 1.82
C ALA A 55 14.14 11.18 3.03
N LEU A 56 13.44 10.20 3.60
CA LEU A 56 12.69 10.38 4.85
C LEU A 56 13.62 10.42 6.06
N LEU A 57 14.61 9.53 6.13
CA LEU A 57 15.60 9.48 7.22
C LEU A 57 16.40 10.79 7.30
N THR A 58 16.88 11.32 6.18
CA THR A 58 17.65 12.57 6.13
C THR A 58 16.83 13.79 6.56
N ARG A 59 15.51 13.69 6.60
CA ARG A 59 14.60 14.76 7.01
C ARG A 59 14.19 14.69 8.49
N ILE A 60 14.61 13.64 9.21
CA ILE A 60 14.34 13.53 10.65
C ILE A 60 15.06 14.65 11.38
N ARG A 61 14.29 15.50 12.04
CA ARG A 61 14.83 16.63 12.80
C ARG A 61 15.42 16.14 14.11
N LYS A 62 16.65 16.56 14.40
CA LYS A 62 17.38 16.16 15.62
C LYS A 62 16.82 16.77 16.92
N LYS A 63 15.88 17.72 16.82
CA LYS A 63 15.24 18.35 17.99
C LYS A 63 14.37 17.32 18.73
N PRO A 64 14.55 17.07 20.04
CA PRO A 64 13.82 16.04 20.80
C PRO A 64 12.31 16.12 20.65
N SER A 65 11.72 17.31 20.65
CA SER A 65 10.27 17.53 20.49
C SER A 65 9.70 17.11 19.12
N CYS A 66 10.55 16.90 18.12
CA CYS A 66 10.16 16.51 16.76
C CYS A 66 10.67 15.14 16.36
N TYR A 67 11.77 14.69 17.01
CA TYR A 67 12.51 13.49 16.61
C TYR A 67 11.63 12.24 16.58
N LEU A 68 10.96 11.92 17.69
CA LEU A 68 10.09 10.76 17.76
C LEU A 68 8.96 10.83 16.75
N LYS A 69 8.35 11.99 16.54
CA LYS A 69 7.27 12.18 15.57
C LYS A 69 7.74 11.88 14.14
N ASP A 70 8.92 12.42 13.76
CA ASP A 70 9.46 12.23 12.43
C ASP A 70 9.88 10.76 12.23
N LEU A 71 10.48 10.14 13.26
CA LEU A 71 10.84 8.73 13.27
C LEU A 71 9.58 7.83 13.17
N THR A 72 8.50 8.17 13.88
CA THR A 72 7.21 7.46 13.80
C THR A 72 6.62 7.51 12.38
N ILE A 73 6.72 8.65 11.70
CA ILE A 73 6.29 8.79 10.30
C ILE A 73 7.14 7.93 9.37
N TYR A 74 8.47 7.94 9.58
CA TYR A 74 9.39 7.07 8.84
C TYR A 74 9.01 5.59 9.01
N MET A 75 8.78 5.13 10.26
CA MET A 75 8.38 3.76 10.55
C MET A 75 7.07 3.38 9.86
N ALA A 76 6.08 4.27 9.85
CA ALA A 76 4.85 4.03 9.10
C ALA A 76 5.13 3.75 7.62
N ILE A 77 5.94 4.59 6.98
CA ILE A 77 6.25 4.45 5.54
C ILE A 77 7.15 3.22 5.29
N LEU A 78 8.08 2.91 6.19
CA LEU A 78 8.89 1.69 6.13
C LEU A 78 8.00 0.43 6.10
N LEU A 79 7.02 0.34 7.00
CA LEU A 79 6.07 -0.78 7.06
C LEU A 79 5.21 -0.88 5.80
N LEU A 80 4.76 0.25 5.23
CA LEU A 80 4.07 0.26 3.94
C LEU A 80 4.95 -0.28 2.83
N ALA A 81 6.23 0.12 2.79
CA ALA A 81 7.16 -0.20 1.72
C ALA A 81 7.68 -1.63 1.80
N ARG A 82 8.03 -2.11 3.01
CA ARG A 82 8.71 -3.39 3.22
C ARG A 82 7.78 -4.55 3.55
N CYS A 83 6.57 -4.25 4.07
CA CYS A 83 5.58 -5.26 4.43
C CYS A 83 4.30 -5.15 3.58
N GLY A 84 4.22 -4.22 2.64
CA GLY A 84 3.07 -4.09 1.73
C GLY A 84 1.75 -3.83 2.45
N MET A 85 1.76 -3.22 3.64
CA MET A 85 0.57 -2.94 4.44
C MET A 85 -0.32 -1.88 3.81
N ARG A 86 -1.60 -1.86 4.15
CA ARG A 86 -2.50 -0.72 3.86
C ARG A 86 -2.19 0.41 4.83
N ILE A 87 -2.32 1.68 4.42
CA ILE A 87 -1.97 2.82 5.27
C ILE A 87 -2.65 2.79 6.66
N SER A 88 -3.88 2.31 6.73
CA SER A 88 -4.62 2.21 7.99
C SER A 88 -4.10 1.10 8.92
N GLU A 89 -3.39 0.10 8.41
CA GLU A 89 -2.95 -1.05 9.19
C GLU A 89 -1.81 -0.68 10.17
N PRO A 90 -0.67 -0.11 9.73
CA PRO A 90 0.39 0.28 10.66
C PRO A 90 -0.08 1.34 11.67
N LEU A 91 -1.03 2.20 11.29
CA LEU A 91 -1.54 3.26 12.16
C LEU A 91 -2.45 2.74 13.29
N ARG A 92 -2.93 1.51 13.20
CA ARG A 92 -3.76 0.86 14.24
C ARG A 92 -3.01 -0.13 15.09
N LEU A 93 -1.75 -0.42 14.76
CA LEU A 93 -0.95 -1.34 15.54
C LEU A 93 -0.78 -0.84 16.97
N LEU A 94 -1.00 -1.72 17.91
CA LEU A 94 -0.59 -1.55 19.31
C LEU A 94 0.83 -2.12 19.47
N VAL A 95 1.52 -1.73 20.55
CA VAL A 95 2.85 -2.27 20.86
C VAL A 95 2.81 -3.79 21.00
N GLU A 96 1.78 -4.32 21.66
CA GLU A 96 1.55 -5.75 21.88
C GLU A 96 1.31 -6.56 20.59
N HIS A 97 0.98 -5.90 19.48
CA HIS A 97 0.83 -6.56 18.17
C HIS A 97 2.18 -6.91 17.54
N TYR A 98 3.27 -6.34 18.00
CA TYR A 98 4.61 -6.75 17.60
C TYR A 98 5.10 -7.88 18.51
N ARG A 99 5.51 -8.99 17.89
CA ARG A 99 6.05 -10.18 18.55
C ARG A 99 7.52 -10.31 18.21
N PRO A 100 8.42 -9.79 19.05
CA PRO A 100 9.85 -9.74 18.76
C PRO A 100 10.46 -11.12 18.58
N GLU A 101 10.07 -12.10 19.40
CA GLU A 101 10.59 -13.49 19.33
C GLU A 101 10.25 -14.15 17.99
N GLU A 102 9.01 -13.96 17.52
CA GLU A 102 8.54 -14.51 16.25
C GLU A 102 8.90 -13.62 15.04
N LYS A 103 9.40 -12.41 15.28
CA LYS A 103 9.62 -11.37 14.25
C LYS A 103 8.39 -11.21 13.37
N SER A 104 7.25 -11.00 14.01
CA SER A 104 5.96 -10.92 13.34
C SER A 104 5.10 -9.78 13.85
N LEU A 105 4.13 -9.36 13.02
CA LEU A 105 3.10 -8.38 13.37
C LEU A 105 1.72 -9.02 13.26
N TYR A 106 0.93 -8.90 14.30
CA TYR A 106 -0.47 -9.27 14.29
C TYR A 106 -1.31 -8.10 13.79
N ILE A 107 -2.04 -8.31 12.69
CA ILE A 107 -2.90 -7.31 12.07
C ILE A 107 -4.35 -7.70 12.31
N GLU A 108 -5.01 -6.97 13.19
CA GLU A 108 -6.41 -7.15 13.51
C GLU A 108 -7.33 -6.14 12.83
N ASN A 109 -8.63 -6.38 12.92
CA ASN A 109 -9.70 -5.50 12.44
C ASN A 109 -9.49 -5.03 10.99
N THR A 110 -9.11 -5.95 10.10
CA THR A 110 -8.97 -5.65 8.69
C THR A 110 -10.33 -5.32 8.06
N LYS A 111 -10.34 -4.73 6.87
CA LYS A 111 -11.56 -4.33 6.15
C LYS A 111 -12.63 -5.43 6.06
N PHE A 112 -12.24 -6.70 6.21
CA PHE A 112 -13.12 -7.87 6.08
C PHE A 112 -13.18 -8.72 7.36
N LYS A 113 -12.82 -8.15 8.53
CA LYS A 113 -12.77 -8.83 9.83
C LYS A 113 -11.94 -10.13 9.81
N LYS A 114 -10.90 -10.17 8.97
CA LYS A 114 -9.94 -11.27 8.92
C LYS A 114 -8.61 -10.79 9.48
N ASP A 115 -8.28 -11.30 10.64
CA ASP A 115 -6.99 -11.04 11.25
C ASP A 115 -5.90 -11.88 10.57
N ARG A 116 -4.68 -11.40 10.64
CA ARG A 116 -3.54 -12.14 10.09
C ARG A 116 -2.25 -11.80 10.80
N LEU A 117 -1.41 -12.81 10.93
CA LEU A 117 -0.03 -12.68 11.34
C LEU A 117 0.85 -12.52 10.09
N ILE A 118 1.69 -11.51 10.06
CA ILE A 118 2.64 -11.29 8.97
C ILE A 118 4.07 -11.44 9.50
N PRO A 119 4.87 -12.37 8.94
CA PRO A 119 6.29 -12.45 9.25
C PRO A 119 7.02 -11.23 8.70
N LEU A 120 7.98 -10.72 9.45
CA LEU A 120 8.77 -9.56 9.09
C LEU A 120 10.13 -9.97 8.50
N PRO A 121 10.62 -9.25 7.48
CA PRO A 121 12.03 -9.34 7.14
C PRO A 121 12.89 -8.94 8.34
N MET A 122 14.02 -9.64 8.56
CA MET A 122 14.94 -9.40 9.68
C MET A 122 15.26 -7.91 9.84
N ALA A 123 15.65 -7.24 8.75
CA ALA A 123 15.99 -5.83 8.78
C ALA A 123 14.83 -4.93 9.28
N VAL A 124 13.56 -5.30 8.98
CA VAL A 124 12.39 -4.55 9.46
C VAL A 124 12.16 -4.80 10.94
N ALA A 125 12.34 -6.03 11.43
CA ALA A 125 12.23 -6.34 12.84
C ALA A 125 13.29 -5.55 13.64
N THR A 126 14.54 -5.55 13.21
CA THR A 126 15.62 -4.75 13.84
C THR A 126 15.28 -3.25 13.87
N GLU A 127 14.72 -2.71 12.79
CA GLU A 127 14.29 -1.30 12.77
C GLU A 127 13.15 -1.02 13.76
N ILE A 128 12.21 -1.97 13.94
CA ILE A 128 11.14 -1.85 14.95
C ILE A 128 11.75 -1.90 16.35
N ASP A 129 12.68 -2.82 16.62
CA ASP A 129 13.34 -2.95 17.92
C ASP A 129 14.09 -1.65 18.30
N ASN A 130 14.88 -1.11 17.39
CA ASN A 130 15.57 0.18 17.55
C ASN A 130 14.59 1.33 17.78
N TYR A 131 13.52 1.36 17.01
CA TYR A 131 12.47 2.35 17.14
C TYR A 131 11.80 2.30 18.53
N LEU A 132 11.48 1.09 19.03
CA LEU A 132 10.85 0.91 20.35
C LEU A 132 11.74 1.39 21.47
N GLN A 133 13.05 1.14 21.43
CA GLN A 133 14.01 1.67 22.40
C GLN A 133 14.00 3.21 22.41
N VAL A 134 14.03 3.84 21.26
CA VAL A 134 13.96 5.31 21.14
C VAL A 134 12.60 5.82 21.64
N ARG A 135 11.52 5.14 21.28
CA ARG A 135 10.15 5.49 21.68
C ARG A 135 10.03 5.45 23.21
N GLU A 136 10.50 4.40 23.84
CA GLU A 136 10.49 4.23 25.29
C GLU A 136 11.30 5.33 25.99
N SER A 137 12.51 5.58 25.51
CA SER A 137 13.39 6.63 26.06
C SER A 137 12.77 8.04 25.98
N LEU A 138 12.02 8.35 24.90
CA LEU A 138 11.46 9.69 24.68
C LEU A 138 10.04 9.88 25.21
N LEU A 139 9.25 8.83 25.33
CA LEU A 139 7.90 8.90 25.90
C LEU A 139 7.89 8.67 27.41
N GLY A 140 8.92 8.05 27.97
CA GLY A 140 9.00 7.72 29.39
C GLY A 140 7.79 6.91 29.85
N THR A 141 7.10 7.37 30.89
CA THR A 141 5.92 6.74 31.48
C THR A 141 4.63 6.91 30.66
N SER A 142 4.70 7.43 29.43
CA SER A 142 3.51 7.60 28.58
C SER A 142 2.81 6.26 28.32
N GLN A 143 1.53 6.19 28.64
CA GLN A 143 0.68 5.02 28.44
C GLN A 143 0.08 4.93 27.01
N ASN A 144 0.66 5.60 26.02
CA ASN A 144 0.15 5.50 24.65
C ASN A 144 0.30 4.06 24.13
N PRO A 145 -0.80 3.34 23.86
CA PRO A 145 -0.73 1.92 23.50
C PRO A 145 -0.30 1.67 22.05
N TYR A 146 -0.38 2.71 21.20
CA TYR A 146 -0.09 2.55 19.78
C TYR A 146 1.39 2.35 19.51
N LEU A 147 1.73 1.41 18.64
CA LEU A 147 3.09 1.23 18.12
C LEU A 147 3.59 2.54 17.49
N LEU A 148 2.72 3.19 16.73
CA LEU A 148 2.99 4.48 16.08
C LEU A 148 2.17 5.59 16.76
N PRO A 149 2.69 6.17 17.86
CA PRO A 149 1.97 7.15 18.66
C PRO A 149 1.74 8.46 17.89
N GLY A 150 0.60 9.04 18.11
CA GLY A 150 0.24 10.39 17.72
C GLY A 150 0.32 11.37 18.90
N PHE A 151 -0.57 12.37 18.88
CA PHE A 151 -0.64 13.34 19.97
C PHE A 151 -1.40 12.74 21.17
N ARG A 152 -0.85 12.92 22.38
CA ARG A 152 -1.38 12.33 23.63
C ARG A 152 -1.51 10.80 23.50
N LEU A 153 -2.68 10.24 23.81
CA LEU A 153 -2.98 8.80 23.73
C LEU A 153 -3.54 8.36 22.38
N SER A 154 -3.43 9.20 21.33
CA SER A 154 -3.91 8.89 19.99
C SER A 154 -2.84 8.18 19.17
N ARG A 155 -3.29 7.60 18.05
CA ARG A 155 -2.42 7.06 16.98
C ARG A 155 -1.93 8.16 16.05
N LEU A 156 -0.88 7.87 15.30
CA LEU A 156 -0.41 8.74 14.21
C LEU A 156 -1.53 8.97 13.18
N LEU A 157 -1.70 10.21 12.72
CA LEU A 157 -2.68 10.58 11.69
C LEU A 157 -2.17 10.22 10.29
N ASP A 158 -3.04 9.64 9.47
CA ASP A 158 -2.70 9.23 8.09
C ASP A 158 -2.30 10.42 7.21
N GLN A 159 -2.87 11.61 7.45
CA GLN A 159 -2.50 12.82 6.72
C GLN A 159 -1.02 13.17 6.89
N LYS A 160 -0.45 13.01 8.10
CA LYS A 160 0.99 13.24 8.35
C LYS A 160 1.88 12.30 7.55
N VAL A 161 1.46 11.03 7.45
CA VAL A 161 2.15 10.03 6.63
C VAL A 161 2.07 10.38 5.14
N ARG A 162 0.90 10.82 4.65
CA ARG A 162 0.70 11.25 3.28
C ARG A 162 1.55 12.46 2.92
N ASP A 163 1.55 13.48 3.79
CA ASP A 163 2.32 14.71 3.58
C ASP A 163 3.82 14.42 3.48
N ALA A 164 4.36 13.64 4.43
CA ALA A 164 5.77 13.26 4.44
C ALA A 164 6.13 12.40 3.21
N PHE A 165 5.28 11.45 2.84
CA PHE A 165 5.44 10.64 1.64
C PHE A 165 5.53 11.51 0.38
N HIS A 166 4.59 12.44 0.18
CA HIS A 166 4.58 13.29 -1.01
C HIS A 166 5.79 14.24 -1.06
N GLN A 167 6.22 14.76 0.10
CA GLN A 167 7.43 15.56 0.19
C GLN A 167 8.69 14.74 -0.18
N ALA A 168 8.79 13.48 0.30
CA ALA A 168 9.89 12.60 -0.05
C ALA A 168 9.88 12.21 -1.54
N VAL A 169 8.70 11.91 -2.10
CA VAL A 169 8.54 11.64 -3.55
C VAL A 169 9.00 12.84 -4.39
N LYS A 170 8.67 14.07 -3.97
CA LYS A 170 9.14 15.30 -4.62
C LYS A 170 10.66 15.42 -4.52
N ALA A 171 11.23 15.19 -3.34
CA ALA A 171 12.68 15.30 -3.09
C ALA A 171 13.51 14.35 -3.96
N ILE A 172 12.99 13.15 -4.26
CA ILE A 172 13.69 12.17 -5.13
C ILE A 172 13.37 12.32 -6.63
N GLY A 173 12.63 13.38 -7.02
CA GLY A 173 12.32 13.69 -8.41
C GLY A 173 11.26 12.78 -9.06
N LEU A 174 10.43 12.09 -8.26
CA LEU A 174 9.41 11.16 -8.78
C LEU A 174 7.98 11.72 -8.73
N ALA A 175 7.82 13.01 -8.36
CA ALA A 175 6.51 13.66 -8.38
C ALA A 175 6.04 13.83 -9.84
N ARG A 176 4.89 13.24 -10.15
CA ARG A 176 4.26 13.38 -11.47
C ARG A 176 2.75 13.48 -11.32
N PRO A 177 2.07 14.23 -12.19
CA PRO A 177 0.61 14.29 -12.20
C PRO A 177 0.02 12.95 -12.67
N ARG A 178 -1.29 12.80 -12.44
CA ARG A 178 -2.08 11.75 -13.08
C ARG A 178 -2.17 12.06 -14.57
N GLN A 179 -1.94 11.05 -15.41
CA GLN A 179 -2.07 11.13 -16.86
C GLN A 179 -3.15 10.19 -17.36
N VAL A 180 -3.87 10.59 -18.40
CA VAL A 180 -4.87 9.76 -19.08
C VAL A 180 -4.46 9.62 -20.53
N ILE A 181 -4.23 8.41 -20.98
CA ILE A 181 -3.88 8.10 -22.36
C ILE A 181 -4.88 7.04 -22.85
N GLY A 182 -5.75 7.42 -23.74
CA GLY A 182 -6.87 6.57 -24.17
C GLY A 182 -7.72 6.12 -22.97
N ASN A 183 -7.94 4.83 -22.84
CA ASN A 183 -8.72 4.24 -21.73
C ASN A 183 -7.87 3.93 -20.49
N THR A 184 -6.59 4.31 -20.47
CA THR A 184 -5.68 4.01 -19.34
C THR A 184 -5.35 5.27 -18.56
N VAL A 185 -5.50 5.16 -17.25
CA VAL A 185 -5.15 6.19 -16.28
C VAL A 185 -3.84 5.79 -15.59
N PHE A 186 -2.78 6.51 -15.84
CA PHE A 186 -1.51 6.36 -15.12
C PHE A 186 -1.58 7.13 -13.80
N ALA A 187 -1.60 6.40 -12.69
CA ALA A 187 -1.74 7.01 -11.38
C ALA A 187 -0.47 7.76 -10.95
N LYS A 188 -0.65 8.87 -10.23
CA LYS A 188 0.45 9.53 -9.51
C LYS A 188 0.95 8.66 -8.35
N PRO A 189 2.20 8.84 -7.87
CA PRO A 189 2.68 8.17 -6.66
C PRO A 189 1.80 8.49 -5.45
N THR A 190 1.42 7.47 -4.70
CA THR A 190 0.66 7.57 -3.45
C THR A 190 1.24 6.57 -2.43
N PRO A 191 0.96 6.69 -1.13
CA PRO A 191 1.36 5.67 -0.17
C PRO A 191 0.88 4.26 -0.55
N HIS A 192 -0.29 4.14 -1.20
CA HIS A 192 -0.79 2.85 -1.69
C HIS A 192 0.07 2.27 -2.83
N SER A 193 0.79 3.11 -3.56
CA SER A 193 1.75 2.67 -4.58
C SER A 193 2.88 1.82 -4.00
N LEU A 194 3.27 2.04 -2.73
CA LEU A 194 4.27 1.21 -2.03
C LEU A 194 3.78 -0.24 -1.89
N ARG A 195 2.50 -0.42 -1.58
CA ARG A 195 1.89 -1.75 -1.49
C ARG A 195 1.83 -2.46 -2.86
N HIS A 196 1.48 -1.73 -3.92
CA HIS A 196 1.55 -2.26 -5.28
C HIS A 196 2.98 -2.65 -5.64
N SER A 197 3.94 -1.80 -5.30
CA SER A 197 5.37 -2.04 -5.56
C SER A 197 5.90 -3.25 -4.79
N PHE A 198 5.50 -3.40 -3.52
CA PHE A 198 5.83 -4.58 -2.72
C PHE A 198 5.38 -5.86 -3.43
N ALA A 199 4.12 -5.92 -3.87
CA ALA A 199 3.57 -7.09 -4.54
C ALA A 199 4.31 -7.41 -5.84
N VAL A 200 4.46 -6.42 -6.73
CA VAL A 200 5.13 -6.61 -8.03
C VAL A 200 6.60 -7.00 -7.83
N ASN A 201 7.33 -6.31 -6.95
CA ASN A 201 8.75 -6.58 -6.70
C ASN A 201 8.97 -7.94 -6.04
N THR A 202 8.04 -8.40 -5.18
CA THR A 202 8.07 -9.75 -4.61
C THR A 202 7.91 -10.81 -5.69
N LEU A 203 6.93 -10.66 -6.58
CA LEU A 203 6.73 -11.60 -7.69
C LEU A 203 7.91 -11.59 -8.66
N LYS A 204 8.52 -10.42 -8.94
CA LYS A 204 9.76 -10.31 -9.74
C LYS A 204 10.91 -11.09 -9.11
N LYS A 205 11.14 -10.94 -7.80
CA LYS A 205 12.19 -11.68 -7.07
C LYS A 205 11.95 -13.19 -7.12
N ILE A 206 10.69 -13.64 -6.99
CA ILE A 206 10.34 -15.07 -7.09
C ILE A 206 10.70 -15.60 -8.48
N LYS A 207 10.34 -14.86 -9.53
CA LYS A 207 10.66 -15.21 -10.91
C LYS A 207 12.17 -15.25 -11.17
N GLN A 208 12.92 -14.27 -10.66
CA GLN A 208 14.38 -14.21 -10.77
C GLN A 208 15.08 -15.41 -10.10
N ARG A 209 14.43 -16.00 -9.07
CA ARG A 209 14.89 -17.24 -8.40
C ARG A 209 14.46 -18.52 -9.12
N GLY A 210 13.94 -18.42 -10.34
CA GLY A 210 13.48 -19.58 -11.12
C GLY A 210 12.16 -20.20 -10.64
N LYS A 211 11.45 -19.54 -9.70
CA LYS A 211 10.17 -20.04 -9.18
C LYS A 211 9.00 -19.40 -9.91
N SER A 212 7.86 -20.12 -9.99
CA SER A 212 6.64 -19.62 -10.63
C SER A 212 5.98 -18.52 -9.78
N PRO A 213 5.81 -17.30 -10.32
CA PRO A 213 5.05 -16.25 -9.67
C PRO A 213 3.59 -16.63 -9.42
N GLN A 214 2.99 -17.44 -10.31
CA GLN A 214 1.61 -17.91 -10.20
C GLN A 214 1.41 -18.75 -8.94
N HIS A 215 2.34 -19.66 -8.64
CA HIS A 215 2.28 -20.49 -7.44
C HIS A 215 2.45 -19.70 -6.14
N ALA A 216 3.09 -18.53 -6.21
CA ALA A 216 3.26 -17.67 -5.04
C ALA A 216 2.04 -16.75 -4.75
N LEU A 217 1.11 -16.62 -5.70
CA LEU A 217 -0.03 -15.71 -5.53
C LEU A 217 -0.91 -16.01 -4.31
N PRO A 218 -1.26 -17.26 -3.97
CA PRO A 218 -2.08 -17.55 -2.78
C PRO A 218 -1.40 -17.06 -1.49
N VAL A 219 -0.11 -17.33 -1.36
CA VAL A 219 0.69 -16.91 -0.19
C VAL A 219 0.79 -15.39 -0.13
N LEU A 220 1.06 -14.74 -1.26
CA LEU A 220 1.12 -13.27 -1.33
C LEU A 220 -0.24 -12.64 -1.04
N ALA A 221 -1.34 -13.24 -1.52
CA ALA A 221 -2.70 -12.77 -1.25
C ALA A 221 -3.03 -12.85 0.24
N ALA A 222 -2.70 -13.98 0.89
CA ALA A 222 -2.88 -14.17 2.33
C ALA A 222 -2.04 -13.16 3.14
N TYR A 223 -0.75 -13.01 2.81
CA TYR A 223 0.16 -12.05 3.44
C TYR A 223 -0.38 -10.61 3.34
N MET A 224 -0.82 -10.20 2.16
CA MET A 224 -1.38 -8.87 1.92
C MET A 224 -2.80 -8.69 2.48
N GLY A 225 -3.50 -9.76 2.87
CA GLY A 225 -4.90 -9.71 3.29
C GLY A 225 -5.84 -9.31 2.15
N HIS A 226 -5.66 -9.90 0.98
CA HIS A 226 -6.62 -9.80 -0.13
C HIS A 226 -7.70 -10.86 0.04
N VAL A 227 -8.97 -10.44 0.04
CA VAL A 227 -10.11 -11.36 0.10
C VAL A 227 -10.31 -12.07 -1.23
N GLU A 228 -10.12 -11.33 -2.33
CA GLU A 228 -10.24 -11.86 -3.68
C GLU A 228 -8.86 -12.10 -4.28
N TYR A 229 -8.63 -13.32 -4.70
CA TYR A 229 -7.43 -13.73 -5.44
C TYR A 229 -7.16 -12.86 -6.69
N ARG A 230 -8.23 -12.43 -7.37
CA ARG A 230 -8.15 -11.53 -8.54
C ARG A 230 -7.37 -10.25 -8.26
N SER A 231 -7.46 -9.73 -7.04
CA SER A 231 -6.72 -8.52 -6.64
C SER A 231 -5.21 -8.73 -6.64
N THR A 232 -4.74 -9.96 -6.39
CA THR A 232 -3.31 -10.31 -6.43
C THR A 232 -2.89 -10.75 -7.83
N ALA A 233 -3.74 -11.49 -8.55
CA ALA A 233 -3.50 -11.92 -9.91
C ALA A 233 -3.30 -10.73 -10.87
N TYR A 234 -3.91 -9.58 -10.56
CA TYR A 234 -3.70 -8.33 -11.30
C TYR A 234 -2.20 -7.95 -11.43
N TYR A 235 -1.38 -8.25 -10.43
CA TYR A 235 0.05 -7.93 -10.45
C TYR A 235 0.86 -8.75 -11.48
N LEU A 236 0.37 -9.91 -11.90
CA LEU A 236 1.02 -10.69 -12.97
C LEU A 236 1.06 -9.93 -14.29
N LYS A 237 0.02 -9.14 -14.58
CA LYS A 237 -0.05 -8.33 -15.81
C LYS A 237 1.13 -7.36 -15.95
N PHE A 238 1.66 -6.87 -14.81
CA PHE A 238 2.84 -5.99 -14.83
C PHE A 238 4.12 -6.75 -15.14
N LEU A 239 4.23 -8.01 -14.73
CA LEU A 239 5.38 -8.85 -15.07
C LEU A 239 5.38 -9.18 -16.58
N ASP A 240 4.21 -9.47 -17.14
CA ASP A 240 4.06 -9.80 -18.55
C ASP A 240 4.29 -8.58 -19.46
N ALA A 241 3.81 -7.40 -19.04
CA ALA A 241 4.02 -6.16 -19.80
C ALA A 241 5.51 -5.81 -19.90
N GLU A 242 6.24 -5.87 -18.79
CA GLU A 242 7.69 -5.61 -18.78
C GLU A 242 8.47 -6.62 -19.63
N GLN A 243 8.02 -7.88 -19.70
CA GLN A 243 8.65 -8.89 -20.56
C GLN A 243 8.41 -8.58 -22.04
N ARG A 244 7.21 -8.14 -22.41
CA ARG A 244 6.89 -7.75 -23.79
C ARG A 244 7.72 -6.56 -24.25
N GLU A 245 7.90 -5.55 -23.37
CA GLU A 245 8.77 -4.40 -23.67
C GLU A 245 10.23 -4.82 -23.87
N LYS A 246 10.76 -5.71 -23.01
CA LYS A 246 12.10 -6.26 -23.17
C LYS A 246 12.25 -7.11 -24.43
N LEU A 247 11.24 -7.90 -24.76
CA LEU A 247 11.24 -8.70 -25.99
C LEU A 247 11.17 -7.81 -27.23
N ALA A 248 10.33 -6.78 -27.21
CA ALA A 248 10.22 -5.82 -28.30
C ALA A 248 11.53 -5.06 -28.52
N SER A 249 12.18 -4.61 -27.45
CA SER A 249 13.50 -3.93 -27.53
C SER A 249 14.59 -4.88 -28.00
N PHE A 250 14.59 -6.14 -27.57
CA PHE A 250 15.53 -7.17 -28.06
C PHE A 250 15.36 -7.43 -29.56
N VAL A 251 14.13 -7.62 -30.04
CA VAL A 251 13.83 -7.83 -31.45
C VAL A 251 14.22 -6.61 -32.30
N ALA A 252 13.98 -5.39 -31.77
CA ALA A 252 14.37 -4.16 -32.45
C ALA A 252 15.90 -3.97 -32.53
N SER A 253 16.64 -4.47 -31.54
CA SER A 253 18.12 -4.40 -31.52
C SER A 253 18.82 -5.50 -32.32
N HIS A 254 18.09 -6.56 -32.72
CA HIS A 254 18.59 -7.67 -33.53
C HIS A 254 17.69 -7.86 -34.75
N PRO A 255 17.75 -6.96 -35.78
CA PRO A 255 17.03 -7.15 -37.02
C PRO A 255 17.51 -8.46 -37.67
N LYS A 256 16.55 -9.25 -38.19
CA LYS A 256 16.89 -10.46 -38.92
C LYS A 256 17.86 -10.09 -40.06
N PRO A 257 18.95 -10.87 -40.27
CA PRO A 257 19.74 -10.69 -41.48
C PRO A 257 18.83 -10.94 -42.69
N SER A 258 18.83 -9.98 -43.63
CA SER A 258 18.11 -10.00 -44.89
C SER A 258 18.63 -11.09 -45.80
#